data_bd56a9512f1e1a74843fba776cd6b7a2
#
_entry.id   bd56a9512f1e1a74843fba776cd6b7a2
#
_cell.length_a   1.000
_cell.length_b   1.000
_cell.length_c   1.000
_cell.angle_alpha   90.00
_cell.angle_beta   90.00
_cell.angle_gamma   90.00
#
_symmetry.space_group_name_H-M   'P 1'
#
loop_
_entity.id
_entity.type
_entity.pdbx_description
1 polymer ?
#
loop_
_entity_poly.entity_id
_entity_poly.type
_entity_poly.pdbx_seq_one_letter_code
_entity_poly.pdbx_strand_id
1 'polypeptide(L)'
;MSRKEEIEARKLEIREEVQNAETTEQVEELDKEVDALNEESKQIAENEKEESVSEEMEKKSLEVKEIKKVEEKSMKEEMKEFRNSEKYINAFAEYVKGNNEEMRALLSENAGTIEGSSSTVAVPDFVYDIVKTAWEKDDIMSLVRKVSVKGNLKVNFEASASDAVEHAEGTAPVTEESLVLGIVELKPISIKKWISISDEVYAMRGEDFLRYVYDELTYKIVKKTADSLIAKIAALPQTLTPNSDGIYDTVSANKITEAPAMGTVFNAIANLSDEAGDYTIVMNKLTYAEFKRVQLANNYAADIFDNIRVRFNNTLPAYNTASVGAVYAIVGDFDHGTLANYPEGEGVDLKFDDKTLMTSDLIRILGRQYVGANAVADKSFTLIAKPETV
;
A
#
# COMPACT_ATOMS: atom_id res chain seq x y z
N MET A 1 -11.23 -47.85 -22.70
CA MET A 1 -10.00 -48.61 -23.00
C MET A 1 -8.93 -47.60 -23.32
N SER A 2 -7.72 -47.77 -22.84
CA SER A 2 -6.61 -46.90 -23.23
C SER A 2 -6.20 -47.19 -24.66
N ARG A 3 -5.63 -46.21 -25.38
CA ARG A 3 -5.18 -46.46 -26.78
C ARG A 3 -4.19 -47.61 -26.88
N LYS A 4 -3.41 -47.90 -25.84
CA LYS A 4 -2.55 -49.07 -25.75
C LYS A 4 -3.35 -50.42 -25.76
N GLU A 5 -4.42 -50.47 -24.98
CA GLU A 5 -5.29 -51.68 -24.93
C GLU A 5 -5.99 -51.90 -26.26
N GLU A 6 -6.35 -50.82 -26.97
CA GLU A 6 -6.93 -50.93 -28.32
C GLU A 6 -5.92 -51.46 -29.35
N ILE A 7 -4.65 -51.01 -29.28
CA ILE A 7 -3.56 -51.47 -30.15
C ILE A 7 -3.25 -52.93 -29.87
N GLU A 8 -3.21 -53.37 -28.61
CA GLU A 8 -3.00 -54.78 -28.27
C GLU A 8 -4.14 -55.67 -28.71
N ALA A 9 -5.39 -55.23 -28.54
CA ALA A 9 -6.56 -55.95 -29.00
C ALA A 9 -6.54 -56.11 -30.53
N ARG A 10 -6.22 -55.03 -31.26
CA ARG A 10 -6.14 -55.08 -32.73
C ARG A 10 -5.02 -56.02 -33.24
N LYS A 11 -3.88 -56.02 -32.55
CA LYS A 11 -2.78 -56.95 -32.85
C LYS A 11 -3.16 -58.41 -32.64
N LEU A 12 -4.03 -58.71 -31.66
CA LEU A 12 -4.56 -60.09 -31.49
C LEU A 12 -5.53 -60.46 -32.59
N GLU A 13 -6.41 -59.57 -33.01
CA GLU A 13 -7.31 -59.78 -34.14
C GLU A 13 -6.54 -60.02 -35.43
N ILE A 14 -5.52 -59.25 -35.75
CA ILE A 14 -4.67 -59.40 -36.92
C ILE A 14 -3.97 -60.76 -36.88
N ARG A 15 -3.53 -61.30 -35.73
CA ARG A 15 -2.96 -62.64 -35.61
C ARG A 15 -3.94 -63.73 -35.99
N GLU A 16 -5.22 -63.55 -35.66
CA GLU A 16 -6.25 -64.50 -36.06
C GLU A 16 -6.58 -64.34 -37.56
N GLU A 17 -6.58 -63.16 -38.10
CA GLU A 17 -6.81 -62.90 -39.53
C GLU A 17 -5.67 -63.45 -40.41
N VAL A 18 -4.40 -63.39 -39.99
CA VAL A 18 -3.24 -63.95 -40.66
C VAL A 18 -3.34 -65.48 -40.74
N GLN A 19 -3.89 -66.14 -39.69
CA GLN A 19 -4.08 -67.63 -39.75
C GLN A 19 -5.17 -68.06 -40.71
N ASN A 20 -6.09 -67.17 -41.09
CA ASN A 20 -7.20 -67.42 -41.99
C ASN A 20 -7.01 -66.82 -43.39
N ALA A 21 -5.84 -66.20 -43.66
CA ALA A 21 -5.54 -65.56 -44.95
C ALA A 21 -5.24 -66.60 -46.02
N GLU A 22 -5.95 -66.54 -47.17
CA GLU A 22 -5.80 -67.47 -48.31
C GLU A 22 -4.84 -66.91 -49.37
N THR A 23 -4.42 -65.64 -49.31
CA THR A 23 -3.54 -65.04 -50.33
C THR A 23 -2.35 -64.32 -49.72
N THR A 24 -1.20 -64.33 -50.43
CA THR A 24 0.03 -63.66 -50.00
C THR A 24 -0.12 -62.13 -49.93
N GLU A 25 -1.00 -61.48 -50.71
CA GLU A 25 -1.27 -60.06 -50.71
C GLU A 25 -1.99 -59.65 -49.47
N GLN A 26 -2.92 -60.46 -48.92
CA GLN A 26 -3.60 -60.14 -47.64
C GLN A 26 -2.65 -60.23 -46.45
N VAL A 27 -1.66 -61.13 -46.48
CA VAL A 27 -0.65 -61.17 -45.39
C VAL A 27 0.27 -59.97 -45.42
N GLU A 28 0.66 -59.46 -46.59
CA GLU A 28 1.49 -58.23 -46.71
C GLU A 28 0.77 -57.00 -46.30
N GLU A 29 -0.56 -56.90 -46.47
CA GLU A 29 -1.35 -55.77 -45.94
C GLU A 29 -1.45 -55.76 -44.40
N LEU A 30 -1.69 -56.97 -43.83
CA LEU A 30 -1.74 -57.13 -42.36
C LEU A 30 -0.38 -56.96 -41.71
N ASP A 31 0.74 -57.28 -42.31
CA ASP A 31 2.08 -56.98 -41.83
C ASP A 31 2.35 -55.49 -41.80
N LYS A 32 1.93 -54.73 -42.80
CA LYS A 32 2.05 -53.30 -42.80
C LYS A 32 1.21 -52.63 -41.69
N GLU A 33 0.02 -53.14 -41.40
CA GLU A 33 -0.82 -52.67 -40.31
C GLU A 33 -0.17 -53.00 -38.95
N VAL A 34 0.44 -54.12 -38.76
CA VAL A 34 1.20 -54.49 -37.55
C VAL A 34 2.41 -53.58 -37.36
N ASP A 35 3.13 -53.25 -38.41
CA ASP A 35 4.27 -52.36 -38.35
C ASP A 35 3.83 -50.94 -37.96
N ALA A 36 2.74 -50.46 -38.53
CA ALA A 36 2.16 -49.13 -38.16
C ALA A 36 1.71 -49.10 -36.68
N LEU A 37 1.06 -50.14 -36.19
CA LEU A 37 0.65 -50.28 -34.79
C LEU A 37 1.84 -50.42 -33.83
N ASN A 38 2.95 -51.02 -34.27
CA ASN A 38 4.20 -51.07 -33.51
C ASN A 38 4.87 -49.72 -33.38
N GLU A 39 4.89 -48.95 -34.45
CA GLU A 39 5.41 -47.55 -34.44
C GLU A 39 4.55 -46.66 -33.55
N GLU A 40 3.21 -46.72 -33.63
CA GLU A 40 2.29 -45.96 -32.77
C GLU A 40 2.49 -46.35 -31.29
N SER A 41 2.64 -47.64 -30.98
CA SER A 41 2.90 -48.12 -29.62
C SER A 41 4.24 -47.61 -29.05
N LYS A 42 5.28 -47.49 -29.90
CA LYS A 42 6.56 -46.90 -29.47
C LYS A 42 6.44 -45.39 -29.18
N GLN A 43 5.74 -44.66 -30.05
CA GLN A 43 5.53 -43.23 -29.85
C GLN A 43 4.76 -42.94 -28.56
N ILE A 44 3.73 -43.73 -28.23
CA ILE A 44 2.99 -43.63 -26.99
C ILE A 44 3.90 -43.89 -25.78
N ALA A 45 4.77 -44.89 -25.84
CA ALA A 45 5.68 -45.23 -24.76
C ALA A 45 6.81 -44.19 -24.57
N GLU A 46 7.26 -43.52 -25.63
CA GLU A 46 8.20 -42.41 -25.56
C GLU A 46 7.54 -41.15 -24.96
N ASN A 47 6.34 -40.80 -25.39
CA ASN A 47 5.59 -39.66 -24.85
C ASN A 47 5.28 -39.83 -23.35
N GLU A 48 4.87 -41.01 -22.91
CA GLU A 48 4.64 -41.29 -21.47
C GLU A 48 5.92 -41.21 -20.65
N LYS A 49 7.09 -41.54 -21.22
CA LYS A 49 8.38 -41.35 -20.56
C LYS A 49 8.76 -39.89 -20.47
N GLU A 50 8.54 -39.11 -21.51
CA GLU A 50 8.81 -37.66 -21.51
C GLU A 50 7.89 -36.93 -20.52
N GLU A 51 6.59 -37.29 -20.47
CA GLU A 51 5.67 -36.75 -19.49
C GLU A 51 6.10 -37.05 -18.04
N SER A 52 6.45 -38.32 -17.76
CA SER A 52 6.89 -38.71 -16.42
C SER A 52 8.18 -38.02 -15.97
N VAL A 53 9.14 -37.78 -16.88
CA VAL A 53 10.38 -37.08 -16.62
C VAL A 53 10.10 -35.58 -16.39
N SER A 54 9.17 -34.98 -17.13
CA SER A 54 8.79 -33.60 -16.96
C SER A 54 8.09 -33.34 -15.63
N GLU A 55 7.18 -34.23 -15.22
CA GLU A 55 6.51 -34.16 -13.90
C GLU A 55 7.49 -34.33 -12.72
N GLU A 56 8.48 -35.23 -12.87
CA GLU A 56 9.53 -35.38 -11.83
C GLU A 56 10.45 -34.16 -11.74
N MET A 57 10.78 -33.54 -12.87
CA MET A 57 11.55 -32.28 -12.90
C MET A 57 10.77 -31.12 -12.31
N GLU A 58 9.48 -31.01 -12.58
CA GLU A 58 8.62 -29.99 -12.00
C GLU A 58 8.51 -30.15 -10.47
N LYS A 59 8.26 -31.37 -9.99
CA LYS A 59 8.24 -31.68 -8.55
C LYS A 59 9.55 -31.31 -7.86
N LYS A 60 10.69 -31.71 -8.42
CA LYS A 60 12.01 -31.36 -7.89
C LYS A 60 12.28 -29.86 -7.92
N SER A 61 11.79 -29.15 -8.95
CA SER A 61 11.93 -27.68 -9.01
C SER A 61 11.08 -26.96 -7.97
N LEU A 62 9.90 -27.49 -7.64
CA LEU A 62 9.03 -26.97 -6.59
C LEU A 62 9.64 -27.20 -5.19
N GLU A 63 10.14 -28.42 -4.92
CA GLU A 63 10.85 -28.72 -3.66
C GLU A 63 12.07 -27.80 -3.44
N VAL A 64 12.89 -27.58 -4.47
CA VAL A 64 14.04 -26.70 -4.40
C VAL A 64 13.61 -25.23 -4.16
N LYS A 65 12.50 -24.78 -4.74
CA LYS A 65 11.94 -23.45 -4.48
C LYS A 65 11.41 -23.31 -3.06
N GLU A 66 10.76 -24.34 -2.53
CA GLU A 66 10.28 -24.33 -1.14
C GLU A 66 11.43 -24.34 -0.13
N ILE A 67 12.46 -25.18 -0.36
CA ILE A 67 13.66 -25.22 0.50
C ILE A 67 14.36 -23.84 0.51
N LYS A 68 14.60 -23.25 -0.68
CA LYS A 68 15.18 -21.90 -0.76
C LYS A 68 14.35 -20.84 -0.04
N LYS A 69 13.02 -20.92 -0.14
CA LYS A 69 12.11 -19.98 0.53
C LYS A 69 12.12 -20.13 2.06
N VAL A 70 12.31 -21.36 2.56
CA VAL A 70 12.46 -21.65 3.99
C VAL A 70 13.82 -21.15 4.51
N GLU A 71 14.89 -21.41 3.75
CA GLU A 71 16.25 -20.93 4.08
C GLU A 71 16.33 -19.39 4.07
N GLU A 72 15.76 -18.73 3.06
CA GLU A 72 15.67 -17.26 3.02
C GLU A 72 14.86 -16.69 4.18
N LYS A 73 13.81 -17.38 4.62
CA LYS A 73 12.98 -16.94 5.75
C LYS A 73 13.73 -17.11 7.07
N SER A 74 14.41 -18.23 7.27
CA SER A 74 15.26 -18.48 8.44
C SER A 74 16.41 -17.48 8.53
N MET A 75 17.10 -17.21 7.42
CA MET A 75 18.19 -16.24 7.36
C MET A 75 17.69 -14.80 7.62
N LYS A 76 16.49 -14.46 7.15
CA LYS A 76 15.88 -13.16 7.46
C LYS A 76 15.49 -13.02 8.93
N GLU A 77 15.06 -14.08 9.59
CA GLU A 77 14.73 -14.09 11.01
C GLU A 77 16.01 -13.98 11.86
N GLU A 78 17.07 -14.72 11.56
CA GLU A 78 18.37 -14.59 12.23
C GLU A 78 18.98 -13.19 12.06
N MET A 79 18.87 -12.60 10.86
CA MET A 79 19.32 -11.22 10.64
C MET A 79 18.50 -10.19 11.43
N LYS A 80 17.22 -10.44 11.66
CA LYS A 80 16.39 -9.58 12.52
C LYS A 80 16.81 -9.67 13.97
N GLU A 81 17.01 -10.88 14.49
CA GLU A 81 17.48 -11.10 15.86
C GLU A 81 18.85 -10.45 16.09
N PHE A 82 19.76 -10.58 15.13
CA PHE A 82 21.07 -9.95 15.21
C PHE A 82 20.97 -8.41 15.25
N ARG A 83 20.14 -7.81 14.38
CA ARG A 83 19.95 -6.35 14.35
C ARG A 83 19.24 -5.81 15.59
N ASN A 84 18.44 -6.62 16.26
CA ASN A 84 17.76 -6.28 17.51
C ASN A 84 18.60 -6.60 18.75
N SER A 85 19.80 -7.15 18.58
CA SER A 85 20.68 -7.40 19.71
C SER A 85 21.16 -6.10 20.34
N GLU A 86 21.27 -6.07 21.67
CA GLU A 86 21.76 -4.89 22.41
C GLU A 86 23.16 -4.45 21.94
N LYS A 87 24.01 -5.39 21.53
CA LYS A 87 25.34 -5.09 20.96
C LYS A 87 25.25 -4.32 19.65
N TYR A 88 24.35 -4.75 18.73
CA TYR A 88 24.17 -4.07 17.46
C TYR A 88 23.56 -2.68 17.62
N ILE A 89 22.58 -2.54 18.53
CA ILE A 89 21.91 -1.26 18.81
C ILE A 89 22.92 -0.25 19.39
N ASN A 90 23.75 -0.67 20.34
CA ASN A 90 24.77 0.20 20.93
C ASN A 90 25.87 0.56 19.92
N ALA A 91 26.35 -0.38 19.11
CA ALA A 91 27.31 -0.09 18.05
C ALA A 91 26.72 0.82 16.95
N PHE A 92 25.42 0.65 16.64
CA PHE A 92 24.71 1.55 15.74
C PHE A 92 24.56 2.96 16.32
N ALA A 93 24.27 3.08 17.61
CA ALA A 93 24.24 4.37 18.29
C ALA A 93 25.60 5.07 18.28
N GLU A 94 26.70 4.33 18.50
CA GLU A 94 28.06 4.87 18.39
C GLU A 94 28.43 5.23 16.94
N TYR A 95 28.03 4.41 15.97
CA TYR A 95 28.17 4.73 14.54
C TYR A 95 27.47 6.05 14.19
N VAL A 96 26.27 6.25 14.69
CA VAL A 96 25.48 7.47 14.53
C VAL A 96 26.18 8.68 15.14
N LYS A 97 26.89 8.48 16.27
CA LYS A 97 27.72 9.51 16.92
C LYS A 97 29.06 9.77 16.21
N GLY A 98 29.35 9.04 15.13
CA GLY A 98 30.57 9.20 14.34
C GLY A 98 31.69 8.22 14.68
N ASN A 99 31.51 7.34 15.69
CA ASN A 99 32.48 6.29 16.06
C ASN A 99 32.17 4.99 15.29
N ASN A 100 33.00 4.71 14.27
CA ASN A 100 32.71 3.62 13.33
C ASN A 100 33.41 2.30 13.69
N GLU A 101 34.23 2.25 14.75
CA GLU A 101 35.12 1.10 15.03
C GLU A 101 34.31 -0.12 15.46
N GLU A 102 33.41 0.03 16.42
CA GLU A 102 32.60 -1.08 16.96
C GLU A 102 31.65 -1.65 15.91
N MET A 103 31.02 -0.80 15.09
CA MET A 103 30.14 -1.25 14.03
C MET A 103 30.89 -2.01 12.94
N ARG A 104 32.09 -1.56 12.57
CA ARG A 104 32.94 -2.27 11.61
C ARG A 104 33.40 -3.62 12.13
N ALA A 105 33.73 -3.72 13.42
CA ALA A 105 34.11 -4.98 14.06
C ALA A 105 32.93 -5.97 14.02
N LEU A 106 31.74 -5.56 14.43
CA LEU A 106 30.54 -6.40 14.41
C LEU A 106 30.15 -6.84 13.00
N LEU A 107 30.25 -5.96 12.00
CA LEU A 107 29.97 -6.30 10.60
C LEU A 107 31.00 -7.27 10.03
N SER A 108 32.29 -7.18 10.45
CA SER A 108 33.35 -8.11 10.03
C SER A 108 33.22 -9.50 10.66
N GLU A 109 32.79 -9.58 11.91
CA GLU A 109 32.52 -10.85 12.61
C GLU A 109 31.33 -11.61 11.99
N ASN A 110 30.36 -10.90 11.47
CA ASN A 110 29.12 -11.46 10.90
C ASN A 110 29.05 -11.36 9.37
N ALA A 111 30.18 -11.20 8.69
CA ALA A 111 30.26 -11.02 7.23
C ALA A 111 29.66 -12.19 6.41
N GLY A 112 29.54 -13.38 7.02
CA GLY A 112 28.88 -14.54 6.40
C GLY A 112 27.35 -14.51 6.45
N THR A 113 26.77 -13.70 7.33
CA THR A 113 25.31 -13.60 7.53
C THR A 113 24.70 -12.39 6.82
N ILE A 114 25.55 -11.47 6.34
CA ILE A 114 25.13 -10.21 5.71
C ILE A 114 25.51 -10.28 4.23
N GLU A 115 24.70 -10.97 3.44
CA GLU A 115 24.78 -10.86 1.97
C GLU A 115 24.21 -9.52 1.52
N GLY A 116 25.08 -8.67 1.10
CA GLY A 116 24.73 -7.40 0.48
C GLY A 116 25.95 -6.47 0.52
N SER A 117 26.72 -6.48 -0.50
CA SER A 117 27.84 -5.57 -0.73
C SER A 117 27.37 -4.12 -0.79
N SER A 118 26.96 -3.58 0.31
CA SER A 118 26.79 -2.16 0.46
C SER A 118 27.39 -1.77 1.79
N SER A 119 28.32 -0.83 1.76
CA SER A 119 28.91 -0.17 2.93
C SER A 119 27.87 0.61 3.77
N THR A 120 26.60 0.30 3.61
CA THR A 120 25.47 0.95 4.27
C THR A 120 25.10 0.14 5.50
N VAL A 121 25.37 0.68 6.67
CA VAL A 121 24.94 0.11 7.96
C VAL A 121 23.40 0.06 7.98
N ALA A 122 22.86 -1.14 8.18
CA ALA A 122 21.40 -1.30 8.23
C ALA A 122 20.85 -0.77 9.55
N VAL A 123 19.75 -0.05 9.49
CA VAL A 123 19.04 0.46 10.67
C VAL A 123 18.44 -0.70 11.46
N PRO A 124 18.57 -0.76 12.82
CA PRO A 124 17.95 -1.79 13.63
C PRO A 124 16.43 -1.89 13.44
N ASP A 125 15.88 -3.10 13.50
CA ASP A 125 14.44 -3.32 13.27
C ASP A 125 13.56 -2.62 14.31
N PHE A 126 14.01 -2.44 15.54
CA PHE A 126 13.27 -1.72 16.57
C PHE A 126 13.00 -0.26 16.18
N VAL A 127 13.87 0.34 15.39
CA VAL A 127 13.69 1.69 14.86
C VAL A 127 12.54 1.72 13.86
N TYR A 128 12.41 0.69 13.03
CA TYR A 128 11.25 0.54 12.13
C TYR A 128 9.95 0.30 12.91
N ASP A 129 9.99 -0.43 14.00
CA ASP A 129 8.82 -0.65 14.85
C ASP A 129 8.37 0.65 15.54
N ILE A 130 9.30 1.50 15.97
CA ILE A 130 8.99 2.83 16.49
C ILE A 130 8.30 3.70 15.40
N VAL A 131 8.78 3.65 14.17
CA VAL A 131 8.16 4.35 13.04
C VAL A 131 6.73 3.86 12.82
N LYS A 132 6.48 2.54 12.81
CA LYS A 132 5.14 1.97 12.73
C LYS A 132 4.25 2.44 13.89
N THR A 133 4.76 2.40 15.12
CA THR A 133 4.02 2.87 16.30
C THR A 133 3.67 4.36 16.21
N ALA A 134 4.52 5.19 15.60
CA ALA A 134 4.23 6.59 15.39
C ALA A 134 3.13 6.81 14.34
N TRP A 135 3.09 5.99 13.29
CA TRP A 135 1.96 5.97 12.33
C TRP A 135 0.65 5.58 13.01
N GLU A 136 0.67 4.60 13.89
CA GLU A 136 -0.49 4.18 14.67
C GLU A 136 -0.96 5.27 15.65
N LYS A 137 -0.05 6.10 16.16
CA LYS A 137 -0.39 7.24 17.03
C LYS A 137 -0.98 8.44 16.28
N ASP A 138 -0.73 8.56 14.98
CA ASP A 138 -1.39 9.58 14.17
C ASP A 138 -2.75 9.07 13.72
N ASP A 139 -3.78 9.65 14.33
CA ASP A 139 -5.17 9.26 14.12
C ASP A 139 -5.64 9.35 12.67
N ILE A 140 -5.03 10.19 11.85
CA ILE A 140 -5.43 10.41 10.45
C ILE A 140 -4.67 9.48 9.52
N MET A 141 -3.33 9.40 9.67
CA MET A 141 -2.50 8.57 8.79
C MET A 141 -2.72 7.07 8.99
N SER A 142 -3.29 6.64 10.12
CA SER A 142 -3.72 5.25 10.34
C SER A 142 -4.90 4.85 9.45
N LEU A 143 -5.72 5.81 9.01
CA LEU A 143 -6.88 5.59 8.15
C LEU A 143 -6.52 5.62 6.65
N VAL A 144 -5.35 6.14 6.29
CA VAL A 144 -4.92 6.31 4.90
C VAL A 144 -4.32 5.01 4.35
N ARG A 145 -4.76 4.59 3.19
CA ARG A 145 -4.17 3.45 2.48
C ARG A 145 -2.75 3.77 2.01
N LYS A 146 -1.81 2.86 2.24
CA LYS A 146 -0.38 3.07 2.00
C LYS A 146 0.14 2.12 0.93
N VAL A 147 1.03 2.63 0.08
CA VAL A 147 1.76 1.86 -0.92
C VAL A 147 3.23 2.31 -0.96
N SER A 148 4.11 1.41 -1.41
CA SER A 148 5.53 1.71 -1.56
C SER A 148 5.97 1.41 -2.99
N VAL A 149 5.85 2.44 -3.84
CA VAL A 149 6.24 2.36 -5.25
C VAL A 149 7.31 3.41 -5.54
N LYS A 150 8.43 2.98 -6.13
CA LYS A 150 9.54 3.89 -6.48
C LYS A 150 9.11 4.88 -7.57
N GLY A 151 9.29 6.16 -7.29
CA GLY A 151 8.97 7.25 -8.21
C GLY A 151 7.54 7.79 -8.05
N ASN A 152 7.06 8.46 -9.10
CA ASN A 152 5.71 9.00 -9.14
C ASN A 152 4.70 7.88 -9.37
N LEU A 153 3.65 7.84 -8.58
CA LEU A 153 2.56 6.89 -8.73
C LEU A 153 1.39 7.59 -9.42
N LYS A 154 0.89 7.01 -10.51
CA LYS A 154 -0.33 7.44 -11.18
C LYS A 154 -1.45 6.49 -10.84
N VAL A 155 -2.56 7.03 -10.37
CA VAL A 155 -3.75 6.27 -9.98
C VAL A 155 -4.91 6.72 -10.86
N ASN A 156 -5.55 5.77 -11.53
CA ASN A 156 -6.73 6.07 -12.32
C ASN A 156 -7.95 6.11 -11.40
N PHE A 157 -8.86 7.02 -11.67
CA PHE A 157 -10.17 7.08 -11.04
C PHE A 157 -11.26 7.25 -12.11
N GLU A 158 -12.46 6.87 -11.79
CA GLU A 158 -13.62 7.07 -12.65
C GLU A 158 -14.11 8.50 -12.48
N ALA A 159 -14.08 9.26 -13.58
CA ALA A 159 -14.55 10.63 -13.59
C ALA A 159 -16.04 10.72 -13.96
N SER A 160 -16.50 9.82 -14.82
CA SER A 160 -17.91 9.69 -15.22
C SER A 160 -18.14 8.33 -15.88
N ALA A 161 -19.21 7.66 -15.50
CA ALA A 161 -19.73 6.49 -16.20
C ALA A 161 -21.24 6.66 -16.40
N SER A 162 -21.78 6.03 -17.43
CA SER A 162 -23.23 5.92 -17.60
C SER A 162 -23.75 4.72 -16.83
N ASP A 163 -24.94 4.81 -16.28
CA ASP A 163 -25.60 3.68 -15.62
C ASP A 163 -25.96 2.59 -16.65
N ALA A 164 -25.95 1.34 -16.20
CA ALA A 164 -26.41 0.22 -17.00
C ALA A 164 -27.91 0.38 -17.32
N VAL A 165 -28.30 0.05 -18.54
CA VAL A 165 -29.69 0.19 -19.01
C VAL A 165 -30.31 -1.21 -19.14
N GLU A 166 -31.52 -1.39 -18.60
CA GLU A 166 -32.31 -2.60 -18.82
C GLU A 166 -32.74 -2.69 -20.29
N HIS A 167 -32.39 -3.77 -20.97
CA HIS A 167 -32.80 -4.04 -22.34
C HIS A 167 -33.93 -5.06 -22.37
N ALA A 168 -35.07 -4.64 -22.91
CA ALA A 168 -36.19 -5.54 -23.17
C ALA A 168 -36.05 -6.16 -24.56
N GLU A 169 -36.32 -7.47 -24.68
CA GLU A 169 -36.28 -8.20 -25.95
C GLU A 169 -37.21 -7.57 -26.99
N GLY A 170 -36.71 -7.32 -28.22
CA GLY A 170 -37.47 -6.70 -29.31
C GLY A 170 -37.43 -5.18 -29.34
N THR A 171 -36.72 -4.51 -28.45
CA THR A 171 -36.50 -3.06 -28.47
C THR A 171 -35.23 -2.66 -29.24
N ALA A 172 -35.05 -1.36 -29.51
CA ALA A 172 -33.82 -0.85 -30.13
C ALA A 172 -32.57 -1.21 -29.31
N PRO A 173 -31.40 -1.44 -29.95
CA PRO A 173 -30.17 -1.76 -29.23
C PRO A 173 -29.79 -0.66 -28.23
N VAL A 174 -29.25 -1.05 -27.10
CA VAL A 174 -28.71 -0.14 -26.08
C VAL A 174 -27.61 0.71 -26.72
N THR A 175 -27.61 2.01 -26.44
CA THR A 175 -26.57 2.94 -26.87
C THR A 175 -25.26 2.59 -26.14
N GLU A 176 -24.14 2.72 -26.84
CA GLU A 176 -22.79 2.51 -26.26
C GLU A 176 -22.60 3.43 -25.05
N GLU A 177 -22.16 2.86 -23.94
CA GLU A 177 -21.91 3.58 -22.69
C GLU A 177 -20.58 4.34 -22.77
N SER A 178 -20.50 5.51 -22.12
CA SER A 178 -19.28 6.29 -22.02
C SER A 178 -18.65 6.13 -20.65
N LEU A 179 -17.41 5.64 -20.61
CA LEU A 179 -16.57 5.61 -19.44
C LEU A 179 -15.46 6.65 -19.59
N VAL A 180 -15.41 7.63 -18.70
CA VAL A 180 -14.36 8.65 -18.64
C VAL A 180 -13.49 8.42 -17.42
N LEU A 181 -12.20 8.21 -17.65
CA LEU A 181 -11.22 7.99 -16.59
C LEU A 181 -10.37 9.25 -16.37
N GLY A 182 -10.12 9.58 -15.12
CA GLY A 182 -9.15 10.57 -14.69
C GLY A 182 -7.88 9.90 -14.15
N ILE A 183 -6.81 10.67 -13.99
CA ILE A 183 -5.50 10.19 -13.50
C ILE A 183 -4.98 11.15 -12.44
N VAL A 184 -4.98 10.73 -11.18
CA VAL A 184 -4.32 11.48 -10.10
C VAL A 184 -2.87 11.05 -10.00
N GLU A 185 -1.95 12.02 -10.01
CA GLU A 185 -0.53 11.77 -9.83
C GLU A 185 -0.12 12.04 -8.38
N LEU A 186 0.43 11.02 -7.71
CA LEU A 186 1.05 11.16 -6.41
C LEU A 186 2.55 11.42 -6.60
N LYS A 187 2.94 12.71 -6.49
CA LYS A 187 4.34 13.14 -6.54
C LYS A 187 4.93 13.13 -5.13
N PRO A 188 5.90 12.23 -4.86
CA PRO A 188 6.56 12.24 -3.56
C PRO A 188 7.36 13.51 -3.35
N ILE A 189 7.13 14.14 -2.21
CA ILE A 189 7.88 15.31 -1.74
C ILE A 189 8.75 14.93 -0.54
N SER A 190 9.89 15.60 -0.39
CA SER A 190 10.77 15.39 0.74
C SER A 190 10.31 16.23 1.93
N ILE A 191 9.82 15.57 2.98
CA ILE A 191 9.52 16.21 4.27
C ILE A 191 10.75 16.06 5.15
N LYS A 192 11.28 17.19 5.64
CA LYS A 192 12.51 17.25 6.42
C LYS A 192 12.30 18.01 7.73
N LYS A 193 12.92 17.52 8.79
CA LYS A 193 12.99 18.23 10.08
C LYS A 193 14.40 18.16 10.63
N TRP A 194 14.87 19.29 11.12
CA TRP A 194 16.13 19.43 11.84
C TRP A 194 15.88 19.53 13.34
N ILE A 195 16.70 18.83 14.10
CA ILE A 195 16.77 18.94 15.56
C ILE A 195 18.21 19.24 15.93
N SER A 196 18.43 20.22 16.81
CA SER A 196 19.71 20.46 17.46
C SER A 196 19.60 19.92 18.87
N ILE A 197 20.54 19.07 19.28
CA ILE A 197 20.55 18.37 20.56
C ILE A 197 21.81 18.83 21.31
N SER A 198 21.69 19.09 22.61
CA SER A 198 22.85 19.42 23.46
C SER A 198 23.69 18.17 23.74
N ASP A 199 24.95 18.39 24.13
CA ASP A 199 25.87 17.32 24.53
C ASP A 199 25.35 16.45 25.69
N GLU A 200 24.50 16.97 26.57
CA GLU A 200 23.88 16.20 27.64
C GLU A 200 22.98 15.09 27.09
N VAL A 201 22.15 15.40 26.08
CA VAL A 201 21.28 14.42 25.42
C VAL A 201 22.12 13.44 24.58
N TYR A 202 23.21 13.93 24.00
CA TYR A 202 24.15 13.10 23.26
C TYR A 202 24.85 12.04 24.16
N ALA A 203 25.04 12.37 25.44
CA ALA A 203 25.63 11.44 26.43
C ALA A 203 24.65 10.37 26.94
N MET A 204 23.36 10.41 26.57
CA MET A 204 22.42 9.34 26.90
C MET A 204 22.87 7.99 26.34
N ARG A 205 22.37 6.89 26.93
CA ARG A 205 22.63 5.54 26.44
C ARG A 205 22.12 5.40 25.00
N GLY A 206 22.83 4.56 24.23
CA GLY A 206 22.58 4.41 22.81
C GLY A 206 21.11 4.18 22.43
N GLU A 207 20.42 3.24 23.09
CA GLU A 207 19.01 2.94 22.83
C GLU A 207 18.09 4.11 23.20
N ASP A 208 18.24 4.70 24.38
CA ASP A 208 17.42 5.81 24.85
C ASP A 208 17.58 7.04 23.93
N PHE A 209 18.82 7.30 23.48
CA PHE A 209 19.13 8.37 22.55
C PHE A 209 18.45 8.16 21.19
N LEU A 210 18.59 6.99 20.59
CA LEU A 210 17.98 6.67 19.32
C LEU A 210 16.44 6.77 19.40
N ARG A 211 15.85 6.20 20.45
CA ARG A 211 14.41 6.22 20.69
C ARG A 211 13.90 7.66 20.82
N TYR A 212 14.56 8.51 21.60
CA TYR A 212 14.21 9.91 21.75
C TYR A 212 14.23 10.65 20.41
N VAL A 213 15.31 10.50 19.63
CA VAL A 213 15.46 11.18 18.34
C VAL A 213 14.39 10.73 17.33
N TYR A 214 14.16 9.40 17.25
CA TYR A 214 13.16 8.86 16.35
C TYR A 214 11.74 9.25 16.72
N ASP A 215 11.38 9.19 18.00
CA ASP A 215 10.06 9.57 18.49
C ASP A 215 9.73 11.01 18.12
N GLU A 216 10.64 11.94 18.38
CA GLU A 216 10.40 13.38 18.09
C GLU A 216 10.37 13.66 16.59
N LEU A 217 11.33 13.15 15.82
CA LEU A 217 11.41 13.38 14.37
C LEU A 217 10.24 12.75 13.64
N THR A 218 9.95 11.48 13.95
CA THR A 218 8.87 10.73 13.32
C THR A 218 7.53 11.37 13.61
N TYR A 219 7.23 11.69 14.87
CA TYR A 219 5.99 12.35 15.25
C TYR A 219 5.74 13.63 14.43
N LYS A 220 6.77 14.48 14.29
CA LYS A 220 6.62 15.76 13.57
C LYS A 220 6.52 15.58 12.06
N ILE A 221 7.20 14.60 11.49
CA ILE A 221 7.15 14.31 10.05
C ILE A 221 5.78 13.73 9.69
N VAL A 222 5.29 12.75 10.46
CA VAL A 222 3.97 12.14 10.26
C VAL A 222 2.87 13.18 10.39
N LYS A 223 2.93 14.01 11.44
CA LYS A 223 1.99 15.12 11.60
C LYS A 223 1.98 16.07 10.41
N LYS A 224 3.15 16.43 9.88
CA LYS A 224 3.25 17.29 8.69
C LYS A 224 2.67 16.64 7.45
N THR A 225 2.81 15.32 7.31
CA THR A 225 2.20 14.55 6.22
C THR A 225 0.67 14.59 6.31
N ALA A 226 0.11 14.34 7.50
CA ALA A 226 -1.32 14.43 7.75
C ALA A 226 -1.86 15.84 7.48
N ASP A 227 -1.17 16.87 7.99
CA ASP A 227 -1.53 18.28 7.76
C ASP A 227 -1.55 18.62 6.26
N SER A 228 -0.56 18.14 5.51
CA SER A 228 -0.48 18.35 4.05
C SER A 228 -1.61 17.64 3.31
N LEU A 229 -1.97 16.40 3.71
CA LEU A 229 -3.08 15.66 3.12
C LEU A 229 -4.41 16.36 3.38
N ILE A 230 -4.69 16.75 4.63
CA ILE A 230 -5.92 17.46 5.00
C ILE A 230 -6.04 18.80 4.26
N ALA A 231 -4.94 19.54 4.11
CA ALA A 231 -4.93 20.78 3.34
C ALA A 231 -5.28 20.56 1.87
N LYS A 232 -4.78 19.47 1.25
CA LYS A 232 -5.12 19.09 -0.13
C LYS A 232 -6.59 18.71 -0.26
N ILE A 233 -7.13 17.90 0.65
CA ILE A 233 -8.54 17.53 0.66
C ILE A 233 -9.43 18.75 0.83
N ALA A 234 -9.09 19.68 1.75
CA ALA A 234 -9.84 20.91 1.96
C ALA A 234 -9.85 21.85 0.74
N ALA A 235 -8.87 21.71 -0.16
CA ALA A 235 -8.73 22.49 -1.38
C ALA A 235 -9.34 21.82 -2.62
N LEU A 236 -9.96 20.64 -2.49
CA LEU A 236 -10.57 19.94 -3.63
C LEU A 236 -11.68 20.78 -4.27
N PRO A 237 -11.78 20.76 -5.62
CA PRO A 237 -12.87 21.43 -6.34
C PRO A 237 -14.20 20.74 -6.10
N GLN A 238 -15.31 21.44 -6.30
CA GLN A 238 -16.67 20.86 -6.18
C GLN A 238 -17.08 20.10 -7.44
N THR A 239 -16.49 20.43 -8.58
CA THR A 239 -16.78 19.81 -9.88
C THR A 239 -15.48 19.40 -10.54
N LEU A 240 -15.51 18.25 -11.19
CA LEU A 240 -14.43 17.81 -12.03
C LEU A 240 -14.23 18.75 -13.21
N THR A 241 -13.03 19.26 -13.38
CA THR A 241 -12.65 20.07 -14.53
C THR A 241 -11.42 19.46 -15.20
N PRO A 242 -11.46 19.19 -16.51
CA PRO A 242 -10.29 18.70 -17.22
C PRO A 242 -9.22 19.80 -17.28
N ASN A 243 -7.96 19.41 -17.28
CA ASN A 243 -6.83 20.31 -17.51
C ASN A 243 -6.77 20.76 -19.01
N SER A 244 -5.73 21.53 -19.37
CA SER A 244 -5.51 22.01 -20.75
C SER A 244 -5.43 20.88 -21.79
N ASP A 245 -5.08 19.68 -21.40
CA ASP A 245 -4.93 18.51 -22.26
C ASP A 245 -6.22 17.64 -22.30
N GLY A 246 -7.30 18.09 -21.66
CA GLY A 246 -8.57 17.38 -21.59
C GLY A 246 -8.59 16.21 -20.59
N ILE A 247 -7.58 16.09 -19.73
CA ILE A 247 -7.44 15.01 -18.75
C ILE A 247 -7.90 15.50 -17.38
N TYR A 248 -8.68 14.69 -16.69
CA TYR A 248 -9.02 14.93 -15.29
C TYR A 248 -7.85 14.47 -14.40
N ASP A 249 -7.17 15.40 -13.75
CA ASP A 249 -5.98 15.17 -12.93
C ASP A 249 -6.22 15.37 -11.42
N THR A 250 -7.40 15.77 -11.05
CA THR A 250 -7.80 16.04 -9.68
C THR A 250 -9.22 15.54 -9.44
N VAL A 251 -9.46 14.86 -8.32
CA VAL A 251 -10.79 14.44 -7.90
C VAL A 251 -11.59 15.61 -7.34
N SER A 252 -12.91 15.50 -7.32
CA SER A 252 -13.81 16.50 -6.71
C SER A 252 -14.30 16.08 -5.34
N ALA A 253 -14.78 17.03 -4.55
CA ALA A 253 -15.43 16.81 -3.26
C ALA A 253 -16.74 17.58 -3.20
N ASN A 254 -17.75 17.00 -2.57
CA ASN A 254 -18.99 17.72 -2.30
C ASN A 254 -18.74 18.83 -1.27
N LYS A 255 -19.49 19.91 -1.31
CA LYS A 255 -19.37 21.03 -0.37
C LYS A 255 -20.73 21.49 0.10
N ILE A 256 -20.90 21.55 1.41
CA ILE A 256 -22.06 22.18 2.05
C ILE A 256 -21.60 23.44 2.80
N THR A 257 -22.49 24.42 2.87
CA THR A 257 -22.19 25.71 3.54
C THR A 257 -23.21 25.88 4.67
N GLU A 258 -22.84 25.39 5.85
CA GLU A 258 -23.70 25.33 7.02
C GLU A 258 -22.93 25.70 8.30
N ALA A 259 -23.65 26.27 9.27
CA ALA A 259 -23.12 26.42 10.64
C ALA A 259 -23.21 25.09 11.40
N PRO A 260 -22.40 24.90 12.46
CA PRO A 260 -22.56 23.75 13.34
C PRO A 260 -23.99 23.66 13.89
N ALA A 261 -24.73 22.63 13.45
CA ALA A 261 -26.10 22.35 13.86
C ALA A 261 -26.28 20.85 14.05
N MET A 262 -27.45 20.45 14.61
CA MET A 262 -27.76 19.03 14.87
C MET A 262 -27.73 18.16 13.60
N GLY A 263 -28.17 18.70 12.46
CA GLY A 263 -28.23 17.97 11.19
C GLY A 263 -27.02 18.13 10.28
N THR A 264 -26.10 19.07 10.57
CA THR A 264 -25.00 19.40 9.61
C THR A 264 -24.12 18.20 9.26
N VAL A 265 -23.83 17.36 10.26
CA VAL A 265 -22.99 16.16 10.03
C VAL A 265 -23.76 15.13 9.20
N PHE A 266 -25.05 14.93 9.45
CA PHE A 266 -25.90 14.01 8.67
C PHE A 266 -26.10 14.52 7.24
N ASN A 267 -26.27 15.84 7.05
CA ASN A 267 -26.33 16.44 5.72
C ASN A 267 -25.00 16.23 4.96
N ALA A 268 -23.86 16.30 5.65
CA ALA A 268 -22.57 16.04 5.04
C ALA A 268 -22.43 14.57 4.61
N ILE A 269 -22.88 13.63 5.44
CA ILE A 269 -22.87 12.20 5.12
C ILE A 269 -23.82 11.88 3.95
N ALA A 270 -25.00 12.47 3.92
CA ALA A 270 -25.98 12.26 2.86
C ALA A 270 -25.49 12.72 1.46
N ASN A 271 -24.44 13.54 1.42
CA ASN A 271 -23.79 13.96 0.17
C ASN A 271 -22.59 13.08 -0.24
N LEU A 272 -22.25 12.05 0.54
CA LEU A 272 -21.23 11.07 0.16
C LEU A 272 -21.81 10.03 -0.79
N SER A 273 -20.93 9.32 -1.51
CA SER A 273 -21.32 8.17 -2.30
C SER A 273 -21.91 7.06 -1.42
N ASP A 274 -22.92 6.34 -1.90
CA ASP A 274 -23.55 5.21 -1.23
C ASP A 274 -22.56 4.06 -0.94
N GLU A 275 -21.43 4.03 -1.64
CA GLU A 275 -20.37 3.04 -1.46
C GLU A 275 -19.42 3.36 -0.29
N ALA A 276 -19.48 4.59 0.26
CA ALA A 276 -18.66 4.97 1.41
C ALA A 276 -19.09 4.17 2.65
N GLY A 277 -18.18 3.31 3.16
CA GLY A 277 -18.49 2.40 4.26
C GLY A 277 -18.20 2.96 5.64
N ASP A 278 -17.10 3.65 5.81
CA ASP A 278 -16.57 4.11 7.09
C ASP A 278 -16.51 5.65 7.15
N TYR A 279 -17.43 6.26 7.86
CA TYR A 279 -17.47 7.72 7.98
C TYR A 279 -16.50 8.22 9.04
N THR A 280 -15.59 9.07 8.61
CA THR A 280 -14.68 9.80 9.49
C THR A 280 -14.88 11.30 9.33
N ILE A 281 -15.01 12.03 10.42
CA ILE A 281 -15.04 13.48 10.42
C ILE A 281 -13.74 14.04 11.00
N VAL A 282 -13.09 14.93 10.25
CA VAL A 282 -11.89 15.65 10.67
C VAL A 282 -12.23 17.11 10.90
N MET A 283 -11.90 17.63 12.08
CA MET A 283 -12.15 19.02 12.45
C MET A 283 -11.16 19.51 13.51
N ASN A 284 -11.21 20.80 13.82
CA ASN A 284 -10.50 21.36 14.96
C ASN A 284 -11.23 21.05 16.27
N LYS A 285 -10.51 20.85 17.39
CA LYS A 285 -11.11 20.63 18.72
C LYS A 285 -12.07 21.75 19.16
N LEU A 286 -11.80 23.00 18.78
CA LEU A 286 -12.71 24.10 19.05
C LEU A 286 -14.02 23.99 18.26
N THR A 287 -13.96 23.54 17.02
CA THR A 287 -15.17 23.24 16.21
C THR A 287 -15.98 22.12 16.83
N TYR A 288 -15.34 21.05 17.29
CA TYR A 288 -16.01 19.98 18.04
C TYR A 288 -16.75 20.51 19.28
N ALA A 289 -16.12 21.40 20.04
CA ALA A 289 -16.75 22.03 21.19
C ALA A 289 -17.99 22.85 20.80
N GLU A 290 -18.01 23.51 19.63
CA GLU A 290 -19.20 24.23 19.14
C GLU A 290 -20.35 23.25 18.80
N PHE A 291 -20.08 22.14 18.12
CA PHE A 291 -21.10 21.10 17.90
C PHE A 291 -21.69 20.59 19.22
N LYS A 292 -20.84 20.29 20.20
CA LYS A 292 -21.29 19.86 21.53
C LYS A 292 -22.08 20.93 22.28
N ARG A 293 -21.75 22.21 22.11
CA ARG A 293 -22.51 23.32 22.68
C ARG A 293 -23.92 23.40 22.06
N VAL A 294 -24.04 23.23 20.74
CA VAL A 294 -25.33 23.18 20.05
C VAL A 294 -26.16 21.98 20.53
N GLN A 295 -25.52 20.80 20.70
CA GLN A 295 -26.17 19.61 21.24
C GLN A 295 -26.76 19.87 22.63
N LEU A 296 -25.98 20.47 23.53
CA LEU A 296 -26.43 20.81 24.89
C LEU A 296 -27.55 21.86 24.90
N ALA A 297 -27.46 22.87 24.04
CA ALA A 297 -28.46 23.92 23.95
C ALA A 297 -29.85 23.38 23.49
N ASN A 298 -29.85 22.33 22.71
CA ASN A 298 -31.08 21.69 22.21
C ASN A 298 -31.56 20.52 23.09
N ASN A 299 -30.94 20.28 24.24
CA ASN A 299 -31.24 19.14 25.13
C ASN A 299 -31.27 17.78 24.41
N TYR A 300 -30.41 17.61 23.44
CA TYR A 300 -30.39 16.39 22.62
C TYR A 300 -29.60 15.29 23.31
N ALA A 301 -30.30 14.20 23.65
CA ALA A 301 -29.74 13.09 24.42
C ALA A 301 -28.84 12.17 23.58
N ALA A 302 -29.09 12.06 22.26
CA ALA A 302 -28.25 11.26 21.36
C ALA A 302 -27.01 12.04 20.92
N ASP A 303 -25.92 11.33 20.67
CA ASP A 303 -24.68 11.98 20.20
C ASP A 303 -24.80 12.34 18.70
N ILE A 304 -24.43 13.56 18.33
CA ILE A 304 -24.34 14.00 16.92
C ILE A 304 -23.35 13.16 16.13
N PHE A 305 -22.34 12.61 16.79
CA PHE A 305 -21.26 11.82 16.17
C PHE A 305 -21.43 10.31 16.39
N ASP A 306 -22.66 9.85 16.68
CA ASP A 306 -22.91 8.41 16.83
C ASP A 306 -22.53 7.65 15.55
N ASN A 307 -21.78 6.55 15.70
CA ASN A 307 -21.22 5.75 14.61
C ASN A 307 -20.29 6.49 13.63
N ILE A 308 -19.77 7.68 14.01
CA ILE A 308 -18.83 8.45 13.18
C ILE A 308 -17.49 8.56 13.92
N ARG A 309 -16.41 8.25 13.25
CA ARG A 309 -15.06 8.42 13.80
C ARG A 309 -14.68 9.90 13.79
N VAL A 310 -14.47 10.51 14.96
CA VAL A 310 -14.03 11.89 15.07
C VAL A 310 -12.51 11.93 15.17
N ARG A 311 -11.87 12.72 14.33
CA ARG A 311 -10.42 12.97 14.34
C ARG A 311 -10.14 14.47 14.39
N PHE A 312 -9.03 14.83 15.03
CA PHE A 312 -8.70 16.22 15.24
C PHE A 312 -7.46 16.65 14.46
N ASN A 313 -7.59 17.71 13.69
CA ASN A 313 -6.46 18.33 13.01
C ASN A 313 -6.56 19.84 13.04
N ASN A 314 -5.45 20.50 13.39
CA ASN A 314 -5.39 21.96 13.52
C ASN A 314 -5.13 22.69 12.20
N THR A 315 -4.94 21.98 11.09
CA THR A 315 -4.84 22.58 9.75
C THR A 315 -6.17 23.19 9.33
N LEU A 316 -7.27 22.58 9.77
CA LEU A 316 -8.60 23.17 9.60
C LEU A 316 -8.81 24.31 10.64
N PRO A 317 -9.27 25.48 10.20
CA PRO A 317 -9.58 26.57 11.11
C PRO A 317 -10.73 26.19 12.05
N ALA A 318 -10.72 26.72 13.25
CA ALA A 318 -11.88 26.58 14.13
C ALA A 318 -13.06 27.39 13.56
N TYR A 319 -14.29 26.90 13.73
CA TYR A 319 -15.49 27.54 13.19
C TYR A 319 -15.56 29.03 13.55
N ASN A 320 -15.26 29.38 14.83
CA ASN A 320 -15.34 30.77 15.30
C ASN A 320 -14.32 31.72 14.65
N THR A 321 -13.15 31.17 14.26
CA THR A 321 -12.06 31.97 13.66
C THR A 321 -11.99 31.81 12.13
N ALA A 322 -12.74 30.88 11.57
CA ALA A 322 -12.81 30.67 10.14
C ALA A 322 -13.41 31.89 9.41
N SER A 323 -12.86 32.26 8.27
CA SER A 323 -13.49 33.21 7.35
C SER A 323 -14.68 32.56 6.64
N VAL A 324 -15.59 33.40 6.15
CA VAL A 324 -16.74 32.94 5.33
C VAL A 324 -16.25 32.14 4.14
N GLY A 325 -16.91 31.00 3.88
CA GLY A 325 -16.56 30.08 2.81
C GLY A 325 -15.34 29.16 3.12
N ALA A 326 -14.61 29.37 4.22
CA ALA A 326 -13.51 28.51 4.64
C ALA A 326 -14.05 27.16 5.16
N VAL A 327 -13.39 26.06 4.76
CA VAL A 327 -13.71 24.72 5.22
C VAL A 327 -13.23 24.54 6.67
N TYR A 328 -14.15 24.21 7.58
CA TYR A 328 -13.86 24.01 8.99
C TYR A 328 -13.99 22.56 9.46
N ALA A 329 -14.63 21.71 8.64
CA ALA A 329 -14.70 20.27 8.86
C ALA A 329 -14.75 19.50 7.54
N ILE A 330 -14.28 18.27 7.54
CA ILE A 330 -14.27 17.36 6.40
C ILE A 330 -14.89 16.05 6.87
N VAL A 331 -15.88 15.56 6.14
CA VAL A 331 -16.50 14.24 6.36
C VAL A 331 -16.19 13.36 5.16
N GLY A 332 -15.80 12.11 5.37
CA GLY A 332 -15.55 11.21 4.25
C GLY A 332 -14.96 9.87 4.65
N ASP A 333 -14.73 9.03 3.65
CA ASP A 333 -14.06 7.76 3.77
C ASP A 333 -12.58 7.93 3.39
N PHE A 334 -11.70 7.86 4.39
CA PHE A 334 -10.26 8.02 4.20
C PHE A 334 -9.59 6.76 3.66
N ASP A 335 -10.12 5.58 3.93
CA ASP A 335 -9.50 4.33 3.49
C ASP A 335 -9.62 4.15 1.97
N HIS A 336 -10.80 4.35 1.42
CA HIS A 336 -11.03 4.26 -0.03
C HIS A 336 -10.65 5.56 -0.75
N GLY A 337 -10.90 6.70 -0.13
CA GLY A 337 -10.74 8.03 -0.73
C GLY A 337 -9.31 8.54 -0.80
N THR A 338 -8.36 7.99 -0.04
CA THR A 338 -6.98 8.50 0.02
C THR A 338 -5.92 7.44 -0.22
N LEU A 339 -4.77 7.87 -0.76
CA LEU A 339 -3.61 7.02 -0.96
C LEU A 339 -2.33 7.78 -0.63
N ALA A 340 -1.42 7.13 0.10
CA ALA A 340 -0.08 7.65 0.38
C ALA A 340 0.98 6.72 -0.23
N ASN A 341 1.88 7.26 -1.04
CA ASN A 341 3.02 6.55 -1.63
C ASN A 341 4.31 6.90 -0.90
N TYR A 342 5.05 5.88 -0.47
CA TYR A 342 6.35 5.96 0.20
C TYR A 342 7.44 5.30 -0.65
N PRO A 343 8.10 6.03 -1.59
CA PRO A 343 9.04 5.44 -2.56
C PRO A 343 10.26 4.77 -1.93
N GLU A 344 10.73 5.27 -0.79
CA GLU A 344 11.90 4.76 -0.05
C GLU A 344 11.49 3.93 1.19
N GLY A 345 10.20 3.58 1.30
CA GLY A 345 9.63 2.93 2.47
C GLY A 345 9.07 3.91 3.49
N GLU A 346 8.40 3.39 4.52
CA GLU A 346 7.73 4.20 5.55
C GLU A 346 8.72 4.75 6.59
N GLY A 347 10.01 4.42 6.51
CA GLY A 347 11.04 4.85 7.45
C GLY A 347 11.43 6.32 7.31
N VAL A 348 11.95 6.88 8.40
CA VAL A 348 12.59 8.20 8.41
C VAL A 348 14.09 8.03 8.30
N ASP A 349 14.68 8.61 7.25
CA ASP A 349 16.12 8.63 7.05
C ASP A 349 16.76 9.70 7.94
N LEU A 350 17.76 9.29 8.76
CA LEU A 350 18.47 10.20 9.67
C LEU A 350 19.87 10.53 9.14
N LYS A 351 20.20 11.81 9.21
CA LYS A 351 21.55 12.33 8.95
C LYS A 351 22.03 13.16 10.13
N PHE A 352 23.26 12.92 10.53
CA PHE A 352 23.92 13.57 11.67
C PHE A 352 24.98 14.53 11.17
N ASP A 353 25.05 15.72 11.78
CA ASP A 353 26.07 16.73 11.54
C ASP A 353 26.58 17.28 12.89
N ASP A 354 27.78 16.83 13.24
CA ASP A 354 28.53 17.19 14.43
C ASP A 354 29.48 18.37 14.21
N LYS A 355 29.65 18.82 12.95
CA LYS A 355 30.69 19.80 12.57
C LYS A 355 30.17 21.23 12.48
N THR A 356 28.95 21.42 11.99
CA THR A 356 28.43 22.75 11.67
C THR A 356 28.15 23.60 12.92
N LEU A 357 27.79 22.99 14.06
CA LEU A 357 27.45 23.68 15.31
C LEU A 357 28.42 23.38 16.47
N MET A 358 29.62 22.95 16.16
CA MET A 358 30.64 22.60 17.17
C MET A 358 30.98 23.77 18.12
N THR A 359 30.87 25.01 17.68
CA THR A 359 31.08 26.20 18.52
C THR A 359 29.96 26.50 19.49
N SER A 360 28.84 25.77 19.40
CA SER A 360 27.63 25.99 20.22
C SER A 360 27.30 24.77 21.09
N ASP A 361 28.18 23.76 21.15
CA ASP A 361 28.00 22.48 21.87
C ASP A 361 26.69 21.78 21.48
N LEU A 362 26.33 21.84 20.18
CA LEU A 362 25.11 21.27 19.63
C LEU A 362 25.42 20.34 18.46
N ILE A 363 24.78 19.19 18.47
CA ILE A 363 24.72 18.23 17.36
C ILE A 363 23.43 18.44 16.59
N ARG A 364 23.52 18.51 15.27
CA ARG A 364 22.36 18.69 14.40
C ARG A 364 21.98 17.36 13.77
N ILE A 365 20.70 16.99 13.91
CA ILE A 365 20.14 15.77 13.33
C ILE A 365 19.05 16.17 12.34
N LEU A 366 19.13 15.62 11.12
CA LEU A 366 18.14 15.79 10.08
C LEU A 366 17.34 14.50 9.91
N GLY A 367 16.04 14.55 10.16
CA GLY A 367 15.11 13.51 9.72
C GLY A 367 14.53 13.87 8.36
N ARG A 368 14.43 12.88 7.46
CA ARG A 368 13.89 13.03 6.11
C ARG A 368 13.00 11.85 5.76
N GLN A 369 11.88 12.14 5.10
CA GLN A 369 11.01 11.12 4.54
C GLN A 369 10.47 11.60 3.18
N TYR A 370 10.36 10.69 2.23
CA TYR A 370 9.70 10.95 0.96
C TYR A 370 8.29 10.39 0.99
N VAL A 371 7.30 11.24 0.78
CA VAL A 371 5.90 10.84 0.77
C VAL A 371 5.10 11.64 -0.24
N GLY A 372 4.23 10.96 -0.98
CA GLY A 372 3.23 11.56 -1.85
C GLY A 372 1.84 11.11 -1.43
N ALA A 373 1.07 11.93 -0.74
CA ALA A 373 -0.29 11.62 -0.35
C ALA A 373 -1.29 12.54 -1.06
N ASN A 374 -2.42 11.96 -1.50
CA ASN A 374 -3.51 12.70 -2.14
C ASN A 374 -4.85 11.96 -2.02
N ALA A 375 -5.95 12.66 -2.30
CA ALA A 375 -7.24 12.04 -2.56
C ALA A 375 -7.22 11.37 -3.94
N VAL A 376 -7.81 10.18 -4.06
CA VAL A 376 -7.75 9.34 -5.26
C VAL A 376 -9.13 8.88 -5.78
N ALA A 377 -10.19 9.02 -4.97
CA ALA A 377 -11.54 8.67 -5.39
C ALA A 377 -12.43 9.93 -5.44
N ASP A 378 -13.23 10.04 -6.50
CA ASP A 378 -14.12 11.18 -6.68
C ASP A 378 -15.25 11.16 -5.65
N LYS A 379 -15.66 12.35 -5.19
CA LYS A 379 -16.78 12.56 -4.22
C LYS A 379 -16.71 11.74 -2.94
N SER A 380 -15.52 11.22 -2.58
CA SER A 380 -15.30 10.50 -1.31
C SER A 380 -15.31 11.41 -0.08
N PHE A 381 -15.35 12.72 -0.28
CA PHE A 381 -15.33 13.72 0.77
C PHE A 381 -16.42 14.74 0.60
N THR A 382 -17.02 15.17 1.73
CA THR A 382 -17.87 16.35 1.85
C THR A 382 -17.20 17.40 2.70
N LEU A 383 -16.98 18.58 2.14
CA LEU A 383 -16.38 19.74 2.79
C LEU A 383 -17.46 20.58 3.45
N ILE A 384 -17.32 20.88 4.74
CA ILE A 384 -18.26 21.74 5.46
C ILE A 384 -17.63 23.13 5.60
N ALA A 385 -18.23 24.10 4.93
CA ALA A 385 -17.75 25.47 4.91
C ALA A 385 -18.60 26.41 5.78
N LYS A 386 -17.99 27.48 6.28
CA LYS A 386 -18.65 28.48 7.08
C LYS A 386 -19.59 29.32 6.22
N PRO A 387 -20.88 29.43 6.59
CA PRO A 387 -21.85 30.29 5.88
C PRO A 387 -21.53 31.80 6.10
N GLU A 388 -22.09 32.60 5.23
CA GLU A 388 -22.23 34.04 5.53
C GLU A 388 -23.09 34.20 6.76
N THR A 389 -22.65 35.07 7.70
CA THR A 389 -23.46 35.43 8.86
C THR A 389 -24.56 36.35 8.33
N VAL A 390 -25.79 35.85 8.38
CA VAL A 390 -27.00 36.66 8.08
C VAL A 390 -27.22 37.66 9.21
#